data_712f703375d9f6cebbc61e5aff4a2c66
#
_entry.id   712f703375d9f6cebbc61e5aff4a2c66
#
_cell.length_a   1.000
_cell.length_b   1.000
_cell.length_c   1.000
_cell.angle_alpha   90.00
_cell.angle_beta   90.00
_cell.angle_gamma   90.00
#
_symmetry.space_group_name_H-M   'P 1'
#
loop_
_entity.id
_entity.type
_entity.pdbx_description
1 polymer ?
#
loop_
_entity_poly.entity_id
_entity_poly.type
_entity_poly.pdbx_seq_one_letter_code
_entity_poly.pdbx_strand_id
1 'polypeptide(L)'
;MRRYYAVFATDRPGMREVRERVRASHRTYLRSAAQHGVFVRLGGPTLAPLCNTMNGTLLVVEAEDIDTVMQFIGNDPYMKEGLFSRVEVRPWDWSLGNPEQRV
;
A
#
# COMPACT_ATOMS: atom_id res chain seq x y z
N MET A 1 21.15 2.18 -0.45
CA MET A 1 20.60 1.79 -1.75
C MET A 1 19.09 1.60 -1.62
N ARG A 2 18.32 2.19 -2.50
CA ARG A 2 16.87 2.06 -2.45
C ARG A 2 16.42 0.79 -3.16
N ARG A 3 15.36 0.20 -2.64
CA ARG A 3 14.74 -1.01 -3.19
C ARG A 3 13.25 -0.79 -3.32
N TYR A 4 12.64 -1.62 -4.16
CA TYR A 4 11.19 -1.66 -4.28
C TYR A 4 10.61 -2.74 -3.37
N TYR A 5 9.41 -2.50 -2.92
CA TYR A 5 8.65 -3.42 -2.06
C TYR A 5 7.22 -3.47 -2.55
N ALA A 6 6.69 -4.68 -2.68
CA ALA A 6 5.29 -4.90 -3.00
C ALA A 6 4.54 -5.12 -1.69
N VAL A 7 3.42 -4.41 -1.54
CA VAL A 7 2.59 -4.47 -0.34
C VAL A 7 1.20 -4.95 -0.74
N PHE A 8 0.76 -6.04 -0.14
CA PHE A 8 -0.58 -6.57 -0.30
C PHE A 8 -1.28 -6.52 1.05
N ALA A 9 -2.40 -5.81 1.12
CA ALA A 9 -3.21 -5.71 2.32
C ALA A 9 -4.62 -6.21 2.00
N THR A 10 -5.16 -7.07 2.86
CA THR A 10 -6.49 -7.64 2.69
C THR A 10 -7.41 -7.08 3.77
N ASP A 11 -8.56 -6.56 3.37
CA ASP A 11 -9.54 -6.01 4.31
C ASP A 11 -10.18 -7.13 5.14
N ARG A 12 -10.52 -6.81 6.39
CA ARG A 12 -11.41 -7.65 7.18
C ARG A 12 -12.79 -7.66 6.55
N PRO A 13 -13.50 -8.79 6.59
CA PRO A 13 -14.89 -8.82 6.13
C PRO A 13 -15.74 -7.81 6.88
N GLY A 14 -16.70 -7.20 6.16
CA GLY A 14 -17.65 -6.27 6.77
C GLY A 14 -17.11 -4.89 7.07
N MET A 15 -15.97 -4.52 6.53
CA MET A 15 -15.31 -3.24 6.83
C MET A 15 -15.49 -2.19 5.74
N ARG A 16 -16.44 -2.37 4.85
CA ARG A 16 -16.66 -1.45 3.72
C ARG A 16 -16.86 -0.01 4.17
N GLU A 17 -17.67 0.21 5.19
CA GLU A 17 -17.93 1.55 5.70
C GLU A 17 -16.66 2.19 6.29
N VAL A 18 -15.85 1.39 6.97
CA VAL A 18 -14.58 1.87 7.51
C VAL A 18 -13.66 2.30 6.38
N ARG A 19 -13.54 1.48 5.33
CA ARG A 19 -12.72 1.84 4.17
C ARG A 19 -13.19 3.15 3.55
N GLU A 20 -14.48 3.31 3.33
CA GLU A 20 -15.03 4.52 2.73
C GLU A 20 -14.79 5.75 3.61
N ARG A 21 -15.01 5.62 4.91
CA ARG A 21 -14.84 6.72 5.87
C ARG A 21 -13.40 7.18 5.97
N VAL A 22 -12.44 6.25 5.92
CA VAL A 22 -11.02 6.53 6.17
C VAL A 22 -10.26 6.78 4.86
N ARG A 23 -10.87 6.55 3.72
CA ARG A 23 -10.19 6.59 2.42
C ARG A 23 -9.46 7.90 2.14
N ALA A 24 -10.09 9.05 2.41
CA ALA A 24 -9.49 10.35 2.16
C ALA A 24 -8.23 10.55 2.99
N SER A 25 -8.26 10.18 4.27
CA SER A 25 -7.10 10.25 5.16
C SER A 25 -5.98 9.34 4.70
N HIS A 26 -6.32 8.12 4.25
CA HIS A 26 -5.35 7.18 3.71
C HIS A 26 -4.64 7.75 2.48
N ARG A 27 -5.40 8.32 1.55
CA ARG A 27 -4.83 8.89 0.32
C ARG A 27 -3.92 10.08 0.61
N THR A 28 -4.33 10.93 1.54
CA THR A 28 -3.49 12.06 1.98
C THR A 28 -2.19 11.54 2.60
N TYR A 29 -2.28 10.50 3.42
CA TYR A 29 -1.10 9.88 4.03
C TYR A 29 -0.14 9.33 2.97
N LEU A 30 -0.65 8.63 1.97
CA LEU A 30 0.18 8.11 0.89
C LEU A 30 0.89 9.22 0.10
N ARG A 31 0.23 10.36 -0.10
CA ARG A 31 0.84 11.49 -0.81
C ARG A 31 1.96 12.14 -0.01
N SER A 32 1.98 11.96 1.29
CA SER A 32 3.03 12.49 2.15
C SER A 32 4.07 11.42 2.53
N ALA A 33 4.12 10.32 1.80
CA ALA A 33 5.00 9.19 2.09
C ALA A 33 6.48 9.59 2.16
N ALA A 34 6.90 10.59 1.37
CA ALA A 34 8.29 11.04 1.36
C ALA A 34 8.76 11.52 2.74
N GLN A 35 7.85 12.05 3.55
CA GLN A 35 8.17 12.46 4.94
C GLN A 35 8.55 11.26 5.82
N HIS A 36 8.20 10.05 5.39
CA HIS A 36 8.48 8.81 6.09
C HIS A 36 9.58 7.99 5.41
N GLY A 37 10.29 8.60 4.46
CA GLY A 37 11.36 7.92 3.72
C GLY A 37 10.87 6.92 2.68
N VAL A 38 9.63 7.06 2.25
CA VAL A 38 8.98 6.13 1.31
C VAL A 38 8.46 6.90 0.11
N PHE A 39 8.61 6.30 -1.07
CA PHE A 39 7.99 6.83 -2.29
C PHE A 39 7.01 5.80 -2.84
N VAL A 40 5.73 6.16 -2.93
CA VAL A 40 4.71 5.30 -3.51
C VAL A 40 4.80 5.42 -5.04
N ARG A 41 5.13 4.32 -5.70
CA ARG A 41 5.27 4.28 -7.16
C ARG A 41 3.99 3.89 -7.86
N LEU A 42 3.30 2.91 -7.31
CA LEU A 42 2.03 2.41 -7.82
C LEU A 42 1.14 2.12 -6.63
N GLY A 43 -0.15 2.30 -6.80
CA GLY A 43 -1.06 1.97 -5.71
C GLY A 43 -2.50 2.06 -6.12
N GLY A 44 -3.31 1.23 -5.49
CA GLY A 44 -4.74 1.22 -5.69
C GLY A 44 -5.41 0.11 -4.90
N PRO A 45 -6.74 0.17 -4.81
CA PRO A 45 -7.48 -0.89 -4.15
C PRO A 45 -7.55 -2.15 -5.01
N THR A 46 -7.52 -3.31 -4.37
CA THR A 46 -7.88 -4.56 -5.02
C THR A 46 -9.39 -4.71 -5.00
N LEU A 47 -9.93 -5.47 -5.95
CA LEU A 47 -11.36 -5.57 -6.15
C LEU A 47 -11.81 -7.03 -6.06
N ALA A 48 -13.00 -7.25 -5.53
CA ALA A 48 -13.61 -8.56 -5.54
C ALA A 48 -13.89 -8.98 -7.00
N PRO A 49 -13.69 -10.27 -7.35
CA PRO A 49 -13.74 -10.69 -8.75
C PRO A 49 -15.07 -10.45 -9.45
N LEU A 50 -16.18 -10.51 -8.74
CA LEU A 50 -17.50 -10.50 -9.35
C LEU A 50 -18.27 -9.18 -9.22
N CYS A 51 -17.83 -8.26 -8.39
CA CYS A 51 -18.63 -7.08 -8.08
C CYS A 51 -17.88 -5.76 -7.97
N ASN A 52 -16.59 -5.76 -8.27
CA ASN A 52 -15.73 -4.57 -8.20
C ASN A 52 -15.76 -3.85 -6.83
N THR A 53 -16.19 -4.53 -5.78
CA THR A 53 -16.12 -4.00 -4.42
C THR A 53 -14.68 -4.02 -3.96
N MET A 54 -14.21 -2.93 -3.37
CA MET A 54 -12.85 -2.86 -2.83
C MET A 54 -12.70 -3.82 -1.66
N ASN A 55 -11.66 -4.65 -1.69
CA ASN A 55 -11.41 -5.67 -0.67
C ASN A 55 -9.98 -5.69 -0.16
N GLY A 56 -9.17 -4.73 -0.56
CA GLY A 56 -7.78 -4.68 -0.16
C GLY A 56 -7.05 -3.53 -0.82
N THR A 57 -5.72 -3.55 -0.68
CA THR A 57 -4.84 -2.51 -1.23
C THR A 57 -3.57 -3.17 -1.76
N LEU A 58 -3.15 -2.74 -2.93
CA LEU A 58 -1.86 -3.09 -3.51
C LEU A 58 -1.03 -1.82 -3.65
N LEU A 59 0.18 -1.83 -3.11
CA LEU A 59 1.12 -0.73 -3.28
C LEU A 59 2.46 -1.28 -3.78
N VAL A 60 3.14 -0.50 -4.60
CA VAL A 60 4.57 -0.67 -4.86
C VAL A 60 5.24 0.59 -4.36
N VAL A 61 6.16 0.41 -3.43
CA VAL A 61 6.85 1.53 -2.78
C VAL A 61 8.36 1.37 -2.92
N GLU A 62 9.05 2.48 -2.84
CA GLU A 62 10.51 2.52 -2.85
C GLU A 62 11.00 3.05 -1.52
N ALA A 63 11.97 2.38 -0.91
CA ALA A 63 12.55 2.76 0.37
C ALA A 63 13.94 2.14 0.52
N GLU A 64 14.68 2.58 1.53
CA GLU A 64 16.02 2.05 1.78
C GLU A 64 16.00 0.64 2.37
N ASP A 65 15.01 0.34 3.21
CA ASP A 65 14.90 -0.96 3.86
C ASP A 65 13.45 -1.32 4.17
N ILE A 66 13.23 -2.58 4.51
CA ILE A 66 11.89 -3.10 4.77
C ILE A 66 11.31 -2.53 6.07
N ASP A 67 12.15 -2.24 7.06
CA ASP A 67 11.65 -1.70 8.33
C ASP A 67 11.00 -0.34 8.13
N THR A 68 11.58 0.49 7.27
CA THR A 68 10.99 1.78 6.91
C THR A 68 9.61 1.59 6.29
N VAL A 69 9.46 0.60 5.40
CA VAL A 69 8.17 0.28 4.77
C VAL A 69 7.17 -0.21 5.82
N MET A 70 7.59 -1.09 6.70
CA MET A 70 6.72 -1.65 7.75
C MET A 70 6.21 -0.55 8.69
N GLN A 71 7.08 0.38 9.08
CA GLN A 71 6.68 1.52 9.91
C GLN A 71 5.70 2.43 9.17
N PHE A 72 5.95 2.68 7.90
CA PHE A 72 5.07 3.49 7.08
C PHE A 72 3.67 2.88 7.01
N ILE A 73 3.58 1.58 6.70
CA ILE A 73 2.30 0.87 6.62
C ILE A 73 1.62 0.87 8.00
N GLY A 74 2.39 0.65 9.08
CA GLY A 74 1.84 0.59 10.44
C GLY A 74 1.19 1.89 10.91
N ASN A 75 1.56 3.01 10.33
CA ASN A 75 1.01 4.33 10.67
C ASN A 75 -0.05 4.81 9.67
N ASP A 76 -0.36 4.02 8.67
CA ASP A 76 -1.44 4.32 7.73
C ASP A 76 -2.78 4.39 8.48
N PRO A 77 -3.62 5.40 8.20
CA PRO A 77 -4.96 5.47 8.80
C PRO A 77 -5.77 4.18 8.67
N TYR A 78 -5.64 3.45 7.57
CA TYR A 78 -6.29 2.14 7.43
C TYR A 78 -5.83 1.14 8.50
N MET A 79 -4.53 1.11 8.78
CA MET A 79 -4.00 0.23 9.82
C MET A 79 -4.49 0.65 11.21
N LYS A 80 -4.50 1.94 11.48
CA LYS A 80 -4.93 2.46 12.78
C LYS A 80 -6.40 2.17 13.05
N GLU A 81 -7.22 2.12 12.01
CA GLU A 81 -8.66 1.81 12.12
C GLU A 81 -8.95 0.30 12.05
N GLY A 82 -7.91 -0.51 11.97
CA GLY A 82 -8.09 -1.96 11.99
C GLY A 82 -8.73 -2.54 10.73
N LEU A 83 -8.59 -1.86 9.59
CA LEU A 83 -9.22 -2.29 8.34
C LEU A 83 -8.70 -3.64 7.85
N PHE A 84 -7.39 -3.89 7.98
CA PHE A 84 -6.76 -5.05 7.36
C PHE A 84 -6.76 -6.26 8.27
N SER A 85 -7.08 -7.43 7.71
CA SER A 85 -6.90 -8.71 8.37
C SER A 85 -5.49 -9.26 8.17
N ARG A 86 -4.84 -8.85 7.07
CA ARG A 86 -3.52 -9.34 6.70
C ARG A 86 -2.79 -8.28 5.89
N VAL A 87 -1.49 -8.13 6.17
CA VAL A 87 -0.61 -7.29 5.37
C VAL A 87 0.64 -8.09 5.06
N GLU A 88 1.02 -8.12 3.79
CA GLU A 88 2.21 -8.81 3.33
C GLU A 88 3.10 -7.80 2.60
N VAL A 89 4.38 -7.76 2.99
CA VAL A 89 5.37 -6.88 2.37
C VAL A 89 6.50 -7.74 1.85
N ARG A 90 6.84 -7.59 0.58
CA ARG A 90 7.92 -8.34 -0.05
C ARG A 90 8.88 -7.41 -0.77
N PRO A 91 10.20 -7.59 -0.63
CA PRO A 91 11.14 -6.98 -1.57
C PRO A 91 10.80 -7.45 -2.99
N TRP A 92 10.89 -6.54 -3.94
CA TRP A 92 10.44 -6.83 -5.30
C TRP A 92 11.41 -6.23 -6.31
N ASP A 93 11.74 -7.00 -7.33
CA ASP A 93 12.53 -6.55 -8.46
C ASP A 93 11.58 -6.13 -9.59
N TRP A 94 11.46 -4.81 -9.80
CA TRP A 94 10.62 -4.28 -10.86
C TRP A 94 11.39 -4.35 -12.17
N SER A 95 11.44 -5.52 -12.78
CA SER A 95 12.25 -5.79 -13.97
C SER A 95 11.52 -5.50 -15.28
N LEU A 96 10.19 -5.49 -15.27
CA LEU A 96 9.39 -5.22 -16.47
C LEU A 96 8.47 -4.03 -16.21
N GLY A 97 8.35 -3.16 -17.21
CA GLY A 97 7.42 -2.03 -17.15
C GLY A 97 7.84 -0.91 -16.23
N ASN A 98 9.05 -0.93 -15.69
CA ASN A 98 9.56 0.14 -14.86
C ASN A 98 9.91 1.34 -15.76
N PRO A 99 9.23 2.49 -15.60
CA PRO A 99 9.46 3.64 -16.48
C PRO A 99 10.85 4.26 -16.33
N GLU A 100 11.54 3.95 -15.22
CA GLU A 100 12.88 4.48 -14.98
C GLU A 100 13.99 3.54 -15.45
N GLN A 101 13.65 2.31 -15.82
CA GLN A 101 14.61 1.36 -16.38
C GLN A 101 14.56 1.38 -17.89
N ARG A 102 15.70 1.61 -18.47
CA ARG A 102 15.87 1.53 -19.91
C ARG A 102 16.62 0.23 -20.25
N VAL A 103 16.01 -0.54 -21.06
CA VAL A 103 16.59 -1.79 -21.54
C VAL A 103 17.18 -1.55 -22.92
#